data_7f0e35e200777a9aeb39958a2268c90e
#
_entry.id   7f0e35e200777a9aeb39958a2268c90e
#
_cell.length_a   1.000
_cell.length_b   1.000
_cell.length_c   1.000
_cell.angle_alpha   90.00
_cell.angle_beta   90.00
_cell.angle_gamma   90.00
#
_symmetry.space_group_name_H-M   'P 1'
#
loop_
_entity.id
_entity.type
_entity.pdbx_description
1 polymer ?
#
loop_
_entity_poly.entity_id
_entity_poly.type
_entity_poly.pdbx_seq_one_letter_code
_entity_poly.pdbx_strand_id
1 'polypeptide(L)'
;MGVHTITPAEALEGLSGVTDIEPLGPGGMPCGHTTPDALVSAARAIKDERGFSHLALLTAIDGVEDSGGLEMLYAFKRREDSAMVALKVWLSDDALRVPSIYTLWSGAGPLEREVYDLFGVVFDGHPNLKRIVLRDDFVGHPLRKSFAMSGSGVSAEAVAIAVTGPGTASHTAETPGAVAGVTLPAEFDPFDAAARPGDPALHSERLILNMGPQHPSTHGVLHIYLALEGETVVAAQPTHGYLHRCIEKLCEKNAYKACTPLLDRSDYVSGFHTELAYMLALEELMGVESTPKADYLRVVFSELVRITSHHTWFAAVGFDTGALTPFLYAFIDREKILDFFETVTGARMMFNYFRPGGVKDDIQPEAAASMIKYLKTFDRSMDDCVSLLTDNEIFRVRMRGVGMLSRKDIADYGVTGPLARASGFDHDVRRDAPYAAYDRIPVNVALAQAGDTFDRYVVRIAEMRESARIALAALEGLPEGPHIAEGVPRSIRPPAGAAYREVESPRGELGVLVVSDGSASPWRLKVRSPAFSNLHVAPALLKGCRVGDVIPALGSVDVVMGEIDR
;
A
#
# COMPACT_ATOMS: atom_id res chain seq x y z
N MET A 1 -1.59 33.21 -17.59
CA MET A 1 -0.79 33.59 -16.43
C MET A 1 -0.14 32.29 -15.99
N GLY A 2 1.19 32.14 -16.13
CA GLY A 2 1.88 30.94 -15.68
C GLY A 2 1.77 30.85 -14.17
N VAL A 3 1.17 29.78 -13.70
CA VAL A 3 1.23 29.42 -12.28
C VAL A 3 2.70 29.15 -11.99
N HIS A 4 3.37 30.00 -11.24
CA HIS A 4 4.69 29.71 -10.69
C HIS A 4 4.51 28.50 -9.76
N THR A 5 4.89 27.33 -10.24
CA THR A 5 4.88 26.12 -9.42
C THR A 5 6.02 26.28 -8.41
N ILE A 6 5.67 26.45 -7.15
CA ILE A 6 6.61 26.56 -6.02
C ILE A 6 7.43 25.26 -5.98
N THR A 7 8.74 25.36 -5.89
CA THR A 7 9.60 24.18 -5.74
C THR A 7 9.32 23.46 -4.42
N PRO A 8 9.62 22.16 -4.31
CA PRO A 8 9.41 21.42 -3.05
C PRO A 8 10.13 22.04 -1.84
N ALA A 9 11.34 22.60 -2.01
CA ALA A 9 12.07 23.27 -0.93
C ALA A 9 11.35 24.57 -0.50
N GLU A 10 10.99 25.42 -1.47
CA GLU A 10 10.23 26.65 -1.22
C GLU A 10 8.88 26.39 -0.56
N ALA A 11 8.32 25.19 -0.75
CA ALA A 11 7.05 24.82 -0.14
C ALA A 11 7.11 24.68 1.40
N LEU A 12 8.30 24.44 1.95
CA LEU A 12 8.54 24.39 3.39
C LEU A 12 9.03 25.73 3.95
N GLU A 13 9.61 26.58 3.10
CA GLU A 13 10.14 27.86 3.51
C GLU A 13 9.05 28.81 4.01
N GLY A 14 9.34 29.52 5.11
CA GLY A 14 8.44 30.49 5.71
C GLY A 14 7.19 29.92 6.39
N LEU A 15 7.05 28.59 6.48
CA LEU A 15 5.98 27.99 7.25
C LEU A 15 6.23 28.17 8.76
N SER A 16 5.20 28.64 9.48
CA SER A 16 5.27 28.82 10.92
C SER A 16 5.54 27.49 11.63
N GLY A 17 6.60 27.45 12.44
CA GLY A 17 6.97 26.25 13.21
C GLY A 17 7.72 25.18 12.42
N VAL A 18 8.17 25.48 11.19
CA VAL A 18 9.07 24.63 10.41
C VAL A 18 10.47 25.24 10.44
N THR A 19 11.46 24.43 10.80
CA THR A 19 12.87 24.82 10.88
C THR A 19 13.73 23.80 10.15
N ASP A 20 15.00 24.10 9.97
CA ASP A 20 16.06 23.16 9.56
C ASP A 20 15.67 22.31 8.35
N ILE A 21 15.40 22.98 7.22
CA ILE A 21 15.02 22.29 5.98
C ILE A 21 16.28 21.63 5.39
N GLU A 22 16.29 20.31 5.37
CA GLU A 22 17.38 19.50 4.83
C GLU A 22 16.83 18.39 3.91
N PRO A 23 17.62 17.84 2.99
CA PRO A 23 17.16 16.74 2.16
C PRO A 23 17.05 15.44 2.98
N LEU A 24 15.97 14.70 2.79
CA LEU A 24 15.87 13.34 3.27
C LEU A 24 16.68 12.43 2.34
N GLY A 25 17.94 12.21 2.69
CA GLY A 25 18.88 11.38 1.95
C GLY A 25 19.38 11.98 0.63
N PRO A 26 20.13 11.18 -0.16
CA PRO A 26 20.78 11.64 -1.39
C PRO A 26 19.81 12.09 -2.49
N GLY A 27 18.63 11.49 -2.56
CA GLY A 27 17.60 11.80 -3.56
C GLY A 27 16.86 13.12 -3.35
N GLY A 28 17.11 13.77 -2.21
CA GLY A 28 16.81 15.17 -2.04
C GLY A 28 15.36 15.54 -1.79
N MET A 29 14.50 14.65 -1.25
CA MET A 29 13.17 15.07 -0.79
C MET A 29 13.34 16.11 0.34
N PRO A 30 12.89 17.38 0.16
CA PRO A 30 13.00 18.39 1.20
C PRO A 30 12.23 17.98 2.45
N CYS A 31 12.88 18.09 3.59
CA CYS A 31 12.35 17.68 4.89
C CYS A 31 12.59 18.80 5.91
N GLY A 32 11.51 19.32 6.49
CA GLY A 32 11.56 20.32 7.55
C GLY A 32 11.33 19.69 8.92
N HIS A 33 11.97 20.25 9.95
CA HIS A 33 11.72 19.86 11.33
C HIS A 33 10.61 20.71 11.91
N THR A 34 9.73 20.10 12.73
CA THR A 34 8.66 20.80 13.42
C THR A 34 8.43 20.23 14.82
N THR A 35 7.74 20.98 15.66
CA THR A 35 7.36 20.53 17.01
C THR A 35 5.98 19.87 17.00
N PRO A 36 5.64 19.02 17.98
CA PRO A 36 4.29 18.47 18.09
C PRO A 36 3.19 19.55 18.05
N ASP A 37 3.38 20.66 18.74
CA ASP A 37 2.39 21.75 18.80
C ASP A 37 2.19 22.46 17.46
N ALA A 38 3.22 22.55 16.63
CA ALA A 38 3.16 23.22 15.33
C ALA A 38 2.75 22.27 14.19
N LEU A 39 2.76 20.95 14.39
CA LEU A 39 2.53 19.95 13.34
C LEU A 39 1.23 20.20 12.55
N VAL A 40 0.10 20.34 13.24
CA VAL A 40 -1.21 20.47 12.57
C VAL A 40 -1.29 21.75 11.74
N SER A 41 -0.73 22.85 12.24
CA SER A 41 -0.71 24.13 11.50
C SER A 41 0.21 24.07 10.29
N ALA A 42 1.40 23.48 10.41
CA ALA A 42 2.33 23.28 9.31
C ALA A 42 1.74 22.34 8.24
N ALA A 43 1.19 21.20 8.66
CA ALA A 43 0.54 20.25 7.75
C ALA A 43 -0.66 20.86 7.01
N ARG A 44 -1.46 21.69 7.68
CA ARG A 44 -2.57 22.45 7.07
C ARG A 44 -2.05 23.41 6.01
N ALA A 45 -1.02 24.18 6.29
CA ALA A 45 -0.45 25.11 5.33
C ALA A 45 0.15 24.37 4.11
N ILE A 46 0.84 23.26 4.33
CA ILE A 46 1.34 22.38 3.25
C ILE A 46 0.19 21.91 2.36
N LYS A 47 -0.93 21.49 2.95
CA LYS A 47 -2.11 21.03 2.20
C LYS A 47 -2.82 22.18 1.47
N ASP A 48 -3.25 23.20 2.22
CA ASP A 48 -4.24 24.18 1.75
C ASP A 48 -3.56 25.32 0.96
N GLU A 49 -2.33 25.71 1.33
CA GLU A 49 -1.63 26.84 0.72
C GLU A 49 -0.60 26.42 -0.32
N ARG A 50 0.01 25.22 -0.15
CA ARG A 50 1.09 24.74 -1.02
C ARG A 50 0.63 23.63 -1.98
N GLY A 51 -0.60 23.13 -1.85
CA GLY A 51 -1.22 22.17 -2.76
C GLY A 51 -0.78 20.70 -2.57
N PHE A 52 -0.06 20.35 -1.52
CA PHE A 52 0.34 18.96 -1.24
C PHE A 52 -0.82 18.20 -0.60
N SER A 53 -1.79 17.84 -1.40
CA SER A 53 -3.07 17.29 -0.96
C SER A 53 -3.04 15.81 -0.58
N HIS A 54 -1.95 15.08 -0.87
CA HIS A 54 -1.84 13.65 -0.62
C HIS A 54 -0.85 13.36 0.51
N LEU A 55 -1.31 12.66 1.57
CA LEU A 55 -0.44 12.09 2.59
C LEU A 55 0.16 10.78 2.05
N ALA A 56 1.39 10.85 1.57
CA ALA A 56 2.07 9.71 0.94
C ALA A 56 2.63 8.72 1.95
N LEU A 57 3.20 9.20 3.06
CA LEU A 57 3.81 8.35 4.08
C LEU A 57 3.59 8.93 5.48
N LEU A 58 3.34 8.06 6.45
CA LEU A 58 3.39 8.33 7.87
C LEU A 58 4.04 7.15 8.57
N THR A 59 5.12 7.39 9.31
CA THR A 59 5.82 6.35 10.07
C THR A 59 6.61 6.94 11.23
N ALA A 60 7.19 6.07 12.06
CA ALA A 60 8.16 6.44 13.08
C ALA A 60 9.48 5.69 12.87
N ILE A 61 10.57 6.30 13.33
CA ILE A 61 11.93 5.76 13.36
C ILE A 61 12.43 5.85 14.79
N ASP A 62 12.76 4.70 15.37
CA ASP A 62 13.20 4.61 16.78
C ASP A 62 14.72 4.72 16.88
N GLY A 63 15.22 5.43 17.89
CA GLY A 63 16.62 5.49 18.23
C GLY A 63 17.51 6.22 17.22
N VAL A 64 17.01 7.29 16.60
CA VAL A 64 17.77 8.11 15.63
C VAL A 64 18.88 8.91 16.32
N GLU A 65 18.69 9.28 17.59
CA GLU A 65 19.68 9.98 18.41
C GLU A 65 20.08 9.15 19.65
N ASP A 66 21.30 9.34 20.12
CA ASP A 66 21.82 8.69 21.35
C ASP A 66 21.01 9.05 22.62
N SER A 67 20.20 10.10 22.56
CA SER A 67 19.36 10.58 23.67
C SER A 67 18.11 9.73 23.92
N GLY A 68 17.80 8.75 23.07
CA GLY A 68 16.53 8.00 23.09
C GLY A 68 15.36 8.83 22.56
N GLY A 69 14.34 8.16 22.03
CA GLY A 69 13.13 8.78 21.48
C GLY A 69 12.77 8.29 20.08
N LEU A 70 11.71 8.89 19.52
CA LEU A 70 11.18 8.58 18.19
C LEU A 70 11.19 9.81 17.29
N GLU A 71 11.61 9.63 16.04
CA GLU A 71 11.39 10.59 14.98
C GLU A 71 10.15 10.17 14.19
N MET A 72 9.10 10.99 14.22
CA MET A 72 7.94 10.84 13.34
C MET A 72 8.27 11.44 11.97
N LEU A 73 7.92 10.73 10.91
CA LEU A 73 8.09 11.18 9.53
C LEU A 73 6.73 11.22 8.80
N TYR A 74 6.39 12.40 8.29
CA TYR A 74 5.20 12.66 7.48
C TYR A 74 5.65 13.12 6.10
N ALA A 75 5.32 12.38 5.04
CA ALA A 75 5.60 12.81 3.68
C ALA A 75 4.29 13.18 2.96
N PHE A 76 4.31 14.31 2.30
CA PHE A 76 3.18 14.87 1.56
C PHE A 76 3.54 14.99 0.09
N LYS A 77 2.57 14.73 -0.78
CA LYS A 77 2.74 14.74 -2.23
C LYS A 77 1.75 15.69 -2.90
N ARG A 78 2.23 16.44 -3.87
CA ARG A 78 1.40 17.20 -4.79
C ARG A 78 1.19 16.34 -6.04
N ARG A 79 -0.08 16.03 -6.32
CA ARG A 79 -0.44 15.04 -7.36
C ARG A 79 -0.22 15.55 -8.77
N GLU A 80 -0.20 16.86 -8.97
CA GLU A 80 -0.09 17.49 -10.29
C GLU A 80 1.29 17.30 -10.93
N ASP A 81 2.34 17.23 -10.12
CA ASP A 81 3.73 17.13 -10.57
C ASP A 81 4.56 16.09 -9.80
N SER A 82 3.90 15.28 -8.97
CA SER A 82 4.53 14.27 -8.09
C SER A 82 5.59 14.83 -7.13
N ALA A 83 5.64 16.15 -6.94
CA ALA A 83 6.55 16.76 -5.97
C ALA A 83 6.24 16.28 -4.55
N MET A 84 7.29 16.03 -3.77
CA MET A 84 7.18 15.56 -2.39
C MET A 84 7.93 16.46 -1.42
N VAL A 85 7.35 16.63 -0.23
CA VAL A 85 7.98 17.26 0.93
C VAL A 85 7.71 16.42 2.17
N ALA A 86 8.56 16.56 3.18
CA ALA A 86 8.37 15.85 4.44
C ALA A 86 8.45 16.78 5.65
N LEU A 87 7.82 16.36 6.75
CA LEU A 87 8.00 16.92 8.08
C LEU A 87 8.50 15.84 9.04
N LYS A 88 9.45 16.20 9.85
CA LYS A 88 9.96 15.41 10.99
C LYS A 88 9.51 16.02 12.30
N VAL A 89 9.10 15.17 13.23
CA VAL A 89 8.74 15.57 14.59
C VAL A 89 9.45 14.67 15.58
N TRP A 90 10.28 15.24 16.41
CA TRP A 90 10.97 14.52 17.48
C TRP A 90 10.08 14.34 18.71
N LEU A 91 10.01 13.11 19.23
CA LEU A 91 9.27 12.76 20.44
C LEU A 91 10.23 12.10 21.44
N SER A 92 10.35 12.63 22.65
CA SER A 92 11.11 11.98 23.71
C SER A 92 10.39 10.72 24.21
N ASP A 93 11.13 9.75 24.74
CA ASP A 93 10.56 8.50 25.28
C ASP A 93 9.57 8.75 26.44
N ASP A 94 9.75 9.83 27.19
CA ASP A 94 8.85 10.21 28.28
C ASP A 94 7.56 10.90 27.80
N ALA A 95 7.50 11.33 26.53
CA ALA A 95 6.39 12.09 25.96
C ALA A 95 6.08 11.65 24.51
N LEU A 96 5.75 10.38 24.32
CA LEU A 96 5.40 9.81 23.02
C LEU A 96 3.97 10.21 22.61
N ARG A 97 3.73 11.52 22.45
CA ARG A 97 2.43 12.09 22.09
C ARG A 97 2.58 13.15 21.01
N VAL A 98 1.63 13.15 20.07
CA VAL A 98 1.58 14.12 18.98
C VAL A 98 0.11 14.36 18.58
N PRO A 99 -0.29 15.58 18.19
CA PRO A 99 -1.64 15.81 17.68
C PRO A 99 -1.93 15.00 16.43
N SER A 100 -3.15 14.45 16.31
CA SER A 100 -3.63 13.77 15.11
C SER A 100 -3.85 14.74 13.97
N ILE A 101 -3.45 14.35 12.77
CA ILE A 101 -3.76 15.05 11.52
C ILE A 101 -4.99 14.46 10.79
N TYR A 102 -5.76 13.59 11.45
CA TYR A 102 -6.97 12.95 10.91
C TYR A 102 -7.98 13.97 10.37
N THR A 103 -8.11 15.13 11.02
CA THR A 103 -9.02 16.18 10.56
C THR A 103 -8.62 16.80 9.21
N LEU A 104 -7.37 16.64 8.81
CA LEU A 104 -6.86 17.11 7.52
C LEU A 104 -6.96 16.00 6.46
N TRP A 105 -6.65 14.76 6.83
CA TRP A 105 -6.72 13.59 5.95
C TRP A 105 -7.34 12.40 6.70
N SER A 106 -8.51 11.96 6.27
CA SER A 106 -9.14 10.75 6.85
C SER A 106 -8.25 9.50 6.73
N GLY A 107 -7.44 9.44 5.67
CA GLY A 107 -6.44 8.38 5.48
C GLY A 107 -5.30 8.36 6.49
N ALA A 108 -5.10 9.45 7.26
CA ALA A 108 -4.14 9.46 8.35
C ALA A 108 -4.55 8.52 9.49
N GLY A 109 -5.86 8.37 9.75
CA GLY A 109 -6.35 7.57 10.86
C GLY A 109 -5.77 6.15 10.92
N PRO A 110 -5.90 5.33 9.88
CA PRO A 110 -5.28 4.00 9.85
C PRO A 110 -3.75 4.02 10.02
N LEU A 111 -3.06 5.00 9.41
CA LEU A 111 -1.61 5.13 9.50
C LEU A 111 -1.16 5.53 10.92
N GLU A 112 -1.88 6.42 11.57
CA GLU A 112 -1.66 6.80 12.97
C GLU A 112 -1.89 5.60 13.90
N ARG A 113 -2.95 4.81 13.67
CA ARG A 113 -3.17 3.57 14.41
C ARG A 113 -2.05 2.55 14.22
N GLU A 114 -1.48 2.44 13.01
CA GLU A 114 -0.33 1.57 12.76
C GLU A 114 0.90 2.02 13.57
N VAL A 115 1.18 3.32 13.61
CA VAL A 115 2.27 3.85 14.42
C VAL A 115 2.00 3.69 15.92
N TYR A 116 0.78 3.94 16.37
CA TYR A 116 0.39 3.64 17.75
C TYR A 116 0.61 2.17 18.09
N ASP A 117 0.16 1.27 17.25
CA ASP A 117 0.24 -0.17 17.47
C ASP A 117 1.69 -0.67 17.56
N LEU A 118 2.53 -0.25 16.62
CA LEU A 118 3.88 -0.79 16.44
C LEU A 118 4.98 -0.02 17.19
N PHE A 119 4.75 1.25 17.57
CA PHE A 119 5.73 2.10 18.26
C PHE A 119 5.25 2.66 19.61
N GLY A 120 3.94 2.72 19.86
CA GLY A 120 3.37 3.24 21.11
C GLY A 120 3.13 4.74 21.12
N VAL A 121 3.17 5.42 19.97
CA VAL A 121 2.90 6.86 19.90
C VAL A 121 1.41 7.13 20.04
N VAL A 122 1.03 8.02 20.96
CA VAL A 122 -0.37 8.43 21.18
C VAL A 122 -0.69 9.65 20.32
N PHE A 123 -1.77 9.56 19.53
CA PHE A 123 -2.25 10.63 18.67
C PHE A 123 -3.43 11.35 19.31
N ASP A 124 -3.19 12.56 19.84
CA ASP A 124 -4.20 13.35 20.51
C ASP A 124 -5.27 13.85 19.53
N GLY A 125 -6.55 13.61 19.86
CA GLY A 125 -7.67 13.94 18.98
C GLY A 125 -7.98 12.91 17.91
N HIS A 126 -7.30 11.76 17.88
CA HIS A 126 -7.63 10.66 16.98
C HIS A 126 -8.99 10.04 17.37
N PRO A 127 -9.95 9.87 16.41
CA PRO A 127 -11.32 9.45 16.73
C PRO A 127 -11.43 8.01 17.24
N ASN A 128 -10.50 7.13 16.89
CA ASN A 128 -10.54 5.70 17.23
C ASN A 128 -9.13 5.11 17.34
N LEU A 129 -8.37 5.51 18.37
CA LEU A 129 -6.99 5.06 18.56
C LEU A 129 -6.97 3.68 19.22
N LYS A 130 -6.98 2.63 18.42
CA LYS A 130 -6.90 1.21 18.83
C LYS A 130 -5.83 0.52 17.99
N ARG A 131 -5.33 -0.63 18.45
CA ARG A 131 -4.45 -1.48 17.64
C ARG A 131 -5.10 -1.81 16.29
N ILE A 132 -4.30 -2.07 15.27
CA ILE A 132 -4.80 -2.26 13.90
C ILE A 132 -4.28 -3.54 13.25
N VAL A 133 -3.04 -3.95 13.50
CA VAL A 133 -2.43 -5.18 12.97
C VAL A 133 -2.16 -6.22 14.04
N LEU A 134 -1.96 -5.80 15.31
CA LEU A 134 -1.77 -6.69 16.44
C LEU A 134 -3.08 -6.93 17.18
N ARG A 135 -3.14 -8.01 17.95
CA ARG A 135 -4.25 -8.28 18.85
C ARG A 135 -4.29 -7.25 19.97
N ASP A 136 -5.47 -6.93 20.49
CA ASP A 136 -5.64 -5.96 21.58
C ASP A 136 -4.89 -6.35 22.86
N ASP A 137 -4.73 -7.66 23.11
CA ASP A 137 -4.02 -8.22 24.25
C ASP A 137 -2.49 -8.36 24.06
N PHE A 138 -1.97 -7.95 22.91
CA PHE A 138 -0.52 -8.01 22.65
C PHE A 138 0.24 -7.02 23.54
N VAL A 139 1.31 -7.48 24.21
CA VAL A 139 2.11 -6.67 25.13
C VAL A 139 3.31 -6.06 24.39
N GLY A 140 3.40 -4.72 24.42
CA GLY A 140 4.53 -3.96 23.86
C GLY A 140 4.30 -3.50 22.42
N HIS A 141 5.39 -2.99 21.81
CA HIS A 141 5.41 -2.36 20.50
C HIS A 141 6.58 -2.91 19.68
N PRO A 142 6.32 -3.82 18.71
CA PRO A 142 7.38 -4.62 18.08
C PRO A 142 8.44 -3.84 17.30
N LEU A 143 8.11 -2.68 16.76
CA LEU A 143 9.08 -1.87 16.01
C LEU A 143 9.99 -1.01 16.88
N ARG A 144 9.76 -0.95 18.18
CA ARG A 144 10.73 -0.35 19.12
C ARG A 144 12.05 -1.15 19.11
N LYS A 145 13.18 -0.47 19.18
CA LYS A 145 14.50 -1.12 19.26
C LYS A 145 14.69 -1.87 20.59
N SER A 146 14.01 -1.43 21.63
CA SER A 146 13.98 -2.11 22.92
C SER A 146 13.17 -3.40 22.95
N PHE A 147 12.33 -3.67 21.91
CA PHE A 147 11.51 -4.88 21.84
C PHE A 147 12.36 -6.09 21.44
N ALA A 148 12.51 -7.05 22.35
CA ALA A 148 13.31 -8.26 22.12
C ALA A 148 12.58 -9.27 21.22
N MET A 149 13.19 -9.64 20.10
CA MET A 149 12.67 -10.69 19.20
C MET A 149 13.00 -12.11 19.63
N SER A 150 13.81 -12.32 20.67
CA SER A 150 14.10 -13.65 21.21
C SER A 150 13.02 -14.03 22.22
N GLY A 151 12.52 -15.28 22.16
CA GLY A 151 11.47 -15.80 23.04
C GLY A 151 11.74 -15.75 24.56
N SER A 152 12.84 -15.12 24.99
CA SER A 152 13.17 -14.84 26.39
C SER A 152 12.54 -13.54 26.92
N GLY A 153 11.88 -12.73 26.07
CA GLY A 153 11.19 -11.52 26.48
C GLY A 153 9.65 -11.57 26.38
N VAL A 154 9.13 -12.60 25.75
CA VAL A 154 7.69 -12.86 25.74
C VAL A 154 7.37 -13.67 26.99
N SER A 155 6.53 -13.15 27.87
CA SER A 155 6.13 -13.91 29.07
C SER A 155 5.51 -15.24 28.61
N ALA A 156 5.72 -16.31 29.41
CA ALA A 156 5.11 -17.61 29.13
C ALA A 156 3.58 -17.51 28.96
N GLU A 157 2.95 -16.51 29.54
CA GLU A 157 1.55 -16.17 29.39
C GLU A 157 1.21 -15.65 27.98
N ALA A 158 2.04 -14.78 27.38
CA ALA A 158 1.82 -14.29 26.02
C ALA A 158 2.00 -15.42 24.97
N VAL A 159 2.93 -16.38 25.22
CA VAL A 159 3.08 -17.58 24.38
C VAL A 159 1.90 -18.52 24.58
N ALA A 160 1.40 -18.69 25.80
CA ALA A 160 0.24 -19.51 26.07
C ALA A 160 -1.03 -18.99 25.37
N ILE A 161 -1.24 -17.66 25.33
CA ILE A 161 -2.35 -17.01 24.61
C ILE A 161 -2.24 -17.24 23.09
N ALA A 162 -1.03 -17.23 22.52
CA ALA A 162 -0.83 -17.48 21.09
C ALA A 162 -1.09 -18.94 20.69
N VAL A 163 -0.92 -19.90 21.62
CA VAL A 163 -1.09 -21.35 21.37
C VAL A 163 -2.50 -21.85 21.68
N THR A 164 -3.22 -21.22 22.58
CA THR A 164 -4.55 -21.65 23.02
C THR A 164 -5.69 -20.96 22.29
N GLY A 165 -5.71 -20.77 21.04
CA GLY A 165 -6.83 -20.31 20.17
C GLY A 165 -7.99 -19.49 20.82
N PRO A 166 -8.82 -18.81 20.05
CA PRO A 166 -9.89 -17.96 20.56
C PRO A 166 -11.07 -18.78 21.08
N GLY A 167 -10.95 -19.27 22.28
CA GLY A 167 -12.04 -19.98 22.94
C GLY A 167 -11.96 -19.76 24.44
N THR A 168 -12.81 -18.90 24.97
CA THR A 168 -13.07 -18.66 26.41
C THR A 168 -12.27 -17.56 27.14
N ALA A 169 -11.98 -16.45 26.53
CA ALA A 169 -11.74 -15.25 27.34
C ALA A 169 -13.08 -14.52 27.53
N SER A 170 -13.64 -14.57 28.72
CA SER A 170 -14.76 -13.69 29.11
C SER A 170 -14.31 -12.24 28.99
N HIS A 171 -15.13 -11.39 28.38
CA HIS A 171 -14.88 -9.96 28.13
C HIS A 171 -14.85 -9.09 29.40
N THR A 172 -14.20 -9.50 30.47
CA THR A 172 -14.10 -8.75 31.72
C THR A 172 -12.68 -8.52 32.20
N ALA A 173 -11.67 -8.61 31.31
CA ALA A 173 -10.32 -8.18 31.66
C ALA A 173 -10.20 -6.67 31.39
N GLU A 174 -10.12 -5.87 32.44
CA GLU A 174 -9.66 -4.48 32.38
C GLU A 174 -8.33 -4.45 31.62
N THR A 175 -8.27 -3.75 30.50
CA THR A 175 -7.09 -3.60 29.66
C THR A 175 -6.00 -2.89 30.47
N PRO A 176 -4.87 -3.52 30.83
CA PRO A 176 -3.77 -2.82 31.45
C PRO A 176 -3.16 -1.90 30.38
N GLY A 177 -3.39 -0.60 30.53
CA GLY A 177 -2.88 0.41 29.61
C GLY A 177 -3.94 1.24 28.89
N ALA A 178 -5.19 1.20 29.30
CA ALA A 178 -6.15 2.23 28.93
C ALA A 178 -5.58 3.58 29.40
N VAL A 179 -5.15 4.40 28.45
CA VAL A 179 -4.68 5.76 28.74
C VAL A 179 -5.84 6.50 29.35
N ALA A 180 -5.77 6.72 30.66
CA ALA A 180 -6.77 7.48 31.39
C ALA A 180 -6.86 8.88 30.76
N GLY A 181 -8.00 9.21 30.17
CA GLY A 181 -8.28 10.54 29.63
C GLY A 181 -8.64 10.64 28.15
N VAL A 182 -8.63 9.57 27.37
CA VAL A 182 -9.24 9.60 26.03
C VAL A 182 -10.70 9.16 26.15
N THR A 183 -11.56 10.10 26.45
CA THR A 183 -13.02 9.90 26.30
C THR A 183 -13.33 10.05 24.82
N LEU A 184 -13.58 8.94 24.13
CA LEU A 184 -14.15 8.98 22.78
C LEU A 184 -15.52 9.67 22.87
N PRO A 185 -15.87 10.57 21.94
CA PRO A 185 -17.22 11.09 21.87
C PRO A 185 -18.16 9.89 21.68
N ALA A 186 -19.17 9.76 22.53
CA ALA A 186 -20.18 8.68 22.50
C ALA A 186 -20.94 8.59 21.15
N GLU A 187 -20.74 9.54 20.26
CA GLU A 187 -21.38 9.63 18.94
C GLU A 187 -20.71 8.81 17.84
N PHE A 188 -19.55 8.16 18.08
CA PHE A 188 -18.73 7.60 17.00
C PHE A 188 -18.55 6.07 17.01
N ASP A 189 -19.34 5.32 17.77
CA ASP A 189 -19.40 3.87 17.54
C ASP A 189 -20.63 3.53 16.67
N PRO A 190 -20.47 3.38 15.34
CA PRO A 190 -21.57 3.01 14.45
C PRO A 190 -22.09 1.59 14.74
N PHE A 191 -21.39 0.83 15.58
CA PHE A 191 -21.72 -0.53 15.98
C PHE A 191 -22.29 -0.60 17.41
N ASP A 192 -22.33 0.50 18.17
CA ASP A 192 -23.01 0.55 19.45
C ASP A 192 -24.53 0.58 19.24
N ALA A 193 -25.17 -0.55 19.51
CA ALA A 193 -26.62 -0.72 19.40
C ALA A 193 -27.40 0.15 20.43
N ALA A 194 -26.74 0.70 21.44
CA ALA A 194 -27.35 1.51 22.51
C ALA A 194 -27.42 3.02 22.21
N ALA A 195 -26.75 3.51 21.15
CA ALA A 195 -26.53 4.95 20.92
C ALA A 195 -27.61 5.61 20.04
N ARG A 196 -28.89 5.24 20.11
CA ARG A 196 -29.96 6.03 19.46
C ARG A 196 -30.89 6.72 20.44
N PRO A 197 -30.91 8.06 20.48
CA PRO A 197 -32.08 8.79 20.90
C PRO A 197 -33.02 8.89 19.68
N GLY A 198 -34.11 8.14 19.63
CA GLY A 198 -35.09 8.28 18.57
C GLY A 198 -36.24 7.31 18.68
N ASP A 199 -37.43 7.82 18.54
CA ASP A 199 -38.76 7.28 18.45
C ASP A 199 -38.95 5.76 18.73
N PRO A 200 -39.63 5.38 19.83
CA PRO A 200 -39.91 3.99 20.19
C PRO A 200 -40.81 3.24 19.20
N ALA A 201 -41.36 3.90 18.19
CA ALA A 201 -42.32 3.31 17.25
C ALA A 201 -41.70 2.67 16.01
N LEU A 202 -40.39 2.86 15.77
CA LEU A 202 -39.67 2.29 14.61
C LEU A 202 -38.39 1.61 15.08
N HIS A 203 -38.50 0.48 15.78
CA HIS A 203 -37.37 -0.41 16.05
C HIS A 203 -37.00 -1.17 14.76
N SER A 204 -36.21 -0.55 13.86
CA SER A 204 -35.42 -1.35 12.94
C SER A 204 -34.21 -1.88 13.72
N GLU A 205 -34.25 -3.15 14.12
CA GLU A 205 -33.10 -3.80 14.72
C GLU A 205 -31.92 -3.72 13.74
N ARG A 206 -30.82 -3.07 14.15
CA ARG A 206 -29.56 -3.13 13.40
C ARG A 206 -29.01 -4.53 13.52
N LEU A 207 -28.78 -5.15 12.37
CA LEU A 207 -28.07 -6.42 12.30
C LEU A 207 -26.58 -6.16 12.13
N ILE A 208 -25.76 -6.74 12.99
CA ILE A 208 -24.30 -6.77 12.81
C ILE A 208 -23.92 -8.07 12.12
N LEU A 209 -23.39 -7.96 10.92
CA LEU A 209 -22.90 -9.09 10.12
C LEU A 209 -21.39 -9.13 10.14
N ASN A 210 -20.81 -10.26 10.54
CA ASN A 210 -19.39 -10.57 10.40
C ASN A 210 -19.15 -11.30 9.08
N MET A 211 -18.31 -10.74 8.19
CA MET A 211 -17.88 -11.38 6.97
C MET A 211 -16.38 -11.64 7.02
N GLY A 212 -15.97 -12.90 6.95
CA GLY A 212 -14.57 -13.34 7.14
C GLY A 212 -14.22 -13.60 8.62
N PRO A 213 -12.94 -13.80 8.98
CA PRO A 213 -11.77 -13.83 8.06
C PRO A 213 -11.75 -15.01 7.09
N GLN A 214 -12.43 -16.10 7.37
CA GLN A 214 -12.56 -17.23 6.46
C GLN A 214 -13.89 -17.14 5.70
N HIS A 215 -13.84 -16.59 4.50
CA HIS A 215 -14.97 -16.49 3.58
C HIS A 215 -14.44 -16.53 2.14
N PRO A 216 -15.11 -17.23 1.20
CA PRO A 216 -14.62 -17.35 -0.19
C PRO A 216 -14.30 -16.01 -0.86
N SER A 217 -15.12 -15.00 -0.60
CA SER A 217 -15.02 -13.68 -1.25
C SER A 217 -14.27 -12.62 -0.41
N THR A 218 -13.49 -13.02 0.59
CA THR A 218 -12.65 -12.09 1.38
C THR A 218 -11.19 -12.09 0.96
N HIS A 219 -10.88 -12.62 -0.22
CA HIS A 219 -9.55 -12.62 -0.83
C HIS A 219 -8.43 -13.07 0.14
N GLY A 220 -8.72 -14.07 0.95
CA GLY A 220 -7.82 -14.64 1.94
C GLY A 220 -8.37 -14.52 3.36
N VAL A 221 -7.92 -13.52 4.12
CA VAL A 221 -8.22 -13.39 5.55
C VAL A 221 -8.74 -12.00 5.94
N LEU A 222 -9.37 -11.28 5.01
CA LEU A 222 -10.04 -10.03 5.33
C LEU A 222 -11.25 -10.30 6.20
N HIS A 223 -11.35 -9.60 7.31
CA HIS A 223 -12.52 -9.58 8.17
C HIS A 223 -13.17 -8.20 8.11
N ILE A 224 -14.49 -8.17 7.91
CA ILE A 224 -15.23 -6.91 7.88
C ILE A 224 -16.50 -7.02 8.73
N TYR A 225 -16.69 -6.06 9.60
CA TYR A 225 -17.95 -5.85 10.31
C TYR A 225 -18.85 -4.96 9.47
N LEU A 226 -20.09 -5.38 9.27
CA LEU A 226 -21.12 -4.63 8.58
C LEU A 226 -22.28 -4.37 9.52
N ALA A 227 -22.70 -3.13 9.66
CA ALA A 227 -23.95 -2.77 10.30
C ALA A 227 -25.02 -2.60 9.21
N LEU A 228 -26.12 -3.33 9.33
CA LEU A 228 -27.19 -3.37 8.35
C LEU A 228 -28.49 -2.80 8.93
N GLU A 229 -29.22 -2.06 8.11
CA GLU A 229 -30.63 -1.73 8.31
C GLU A 229 -31.44 -2.39 7.17
N GLY A 230 -32.12 -3.49 7.50
CA GLY A 230 -32.64 -4.40 6.49
C GLY A 230 -31.50 -5.02 5.66
N GLU A 231 -31.50 -4.79 4.35
CA GLU A 231 -30.44 -5.24 3.44
C GLU A 231 -29.40 -4.15 3.11
N THR A 232 -29.55 -2.96 3.70
CA THR A 232 -28.68 -1.81 3.38
C THR A 232 -27.55 -1.70 4.40
N VAL A 233 -26.31 -1.57 3.91
CA VAL A 233 -25.14 -1.30 4.73
C VAL A 233 -25.14 0.16 5.19
N VAL A 234 -25.21 0.38 6.50
CA VAL A 234 -25.16 1.72 7.11
C VAL A 234 -23.76 2.07 7.61
N ALA A 235 -22.99 1.05 8.01
CA ALA A 235 -21.58 1.20 8.36
C ALA A 235 -20.78 -0.06 8.01
N ALA A 236 -19.50 0.11 7.75
CA ALA A 236 -18.56 -0.97 7.49
C ALA A 236 -17.23 -0.67 8.17
N GLN A 237 -16.62 -1.68 8.79
CA GLN A 237 -15.32 -1.57 9.43
C GLN A 237 -14.45 -2.76 9.04
N PRO A 238 -13.42 -2.55 8.19
CA PRO A 238 -12.45 -3.58 7.92
C PRO A 238 -11.56 -3.81 9.13
N THR A 239 -11.27 -5.08 9.40
CA THR A 239 -10.33 -5.54 10.41
C THR A 239 -9.30 -6.43 9.74
N HIS A 240 -8.05 -6.17 9.95
CA HIS A 240 -6.94 -6.91 9.37
C HIS A 240 -5.90 -7.25 10.45
N GLY A 241 -4.72 -7.75 10.06
CA GLY A 241 -3.72 -8.25 10.99
C GLY A 241 -3.64 -9.79 11.03
N TYR A 242 -4.59 -10.50 10.43
CA TYR A 242 -4.59 -11.97 10.41
C TYR A 242 -3.43 -12.56 9.59
N LEU A 243 -2.80 -11.76 8.72
CA LEU A 243 -1.63 -12.12 7.94
C LEU A 243 -0.41 -11.25 8.29
N HIS A 244 -0.42 -10.62 9.48
CA HIS A 244 0.72 -9.83 9.93
C HIS A 244 1.90 -10.75 10.30
N ARG A 245 2.99 -10.63 9.55
CA ARG A 245 4.18 -11.48 9.66
C ARG A 245 5.42 -10.71 10.12
N CYS A 246 5.25 -9.48 10.58
CA CYS A 246 6.33 -8.60 11.06
C CYS A 246 7.44 -8.39 10.01
N ILE A 247 7.12 -8.30 8.72
CA ILE A 247 8.10 -8.22 7.62
C ILE A 247 9.06 -7.04 7.85
N GLU A 248 8.56 -5.86 8.24
CA GLU A 248 9.39 -4.69 8.50
C GLU A 248 10.41 -4.96 9.62
N LYS A 249 9.99 -5.57 10.73
CA LYS A 249 10.88 -5.94 11.84
C LYS A 249 11.88 -7.03 11.48
N LEU A 250 11.46 -8.00 10.68
CA LEU A 250 12.35 -9.04 10.18
C LEU A 250 13.43 -8.46 9.26
N CYS A 251 13.09 -7.47 8.43
CA CYS A 251 14.06 -6.77 7.59
C CYS A 251 15.10 -6.02 8.43
N GLU A 252 14.72 -5.37 9.54
CA GLU A 252 15.66 -4.71 10.44
C GLU A 252 16.69 -5.66 11.07
N LYS A 253 16.34 -6.95 11.19
CA LYS A 253 17.22 -7.99 11.76
C LYS A 253 18.11 -8.67 10.72
N ASN A 254 17.68 -8.68 9.46
CA ASN A 254 18.35 -9.43 8.40
C ASN A 254 19.24 -8.51 7.56
N ALA A 255 20.26 -9.10 6.93
CA ALA A 255 21.08 -8.38 5.97
C ALA A 255 20.23 -7.89 4.78
N TYR A 256 20.61 -6.77 4.17
CA TYR A 256 19.87 -6.14 3.06
C TYR A 256 19.44 -7.13 1.96
N LYS A 257 20.32 -8.05 1.55
CA LYS A 257 19.98 -9.09 0.54
C LYS A 257 18.89 -10.06 1.00
N ALA A 258 18.81 -10.33 2.30
CA ALA A 258 17.83 -11.24 2.86
C ALA A 258 16.44 -10.57 3.07
N CYS A 259 16.36 -9.25 2.91
CA CYS A 259 15.07 -8.53 2.94
C CYS A 259 14.26 -8.79 1.66
N THR A 260 14.91 -8.96 0.49
CA THR A 260 14.20 -9.14 -0.79
C THR A 260 13.19 -10.30 -0.75
N PRO A 261 13.53 -11.53 -0.32
CA PRO A 261 12.55 -12.60 -0.23
C PRO A 261 11.40 -12.35 0.76
N LEU A 262 11.58 -11.48 1.76
CA LEU A 262 10.52 -11.09 2.68
C LEU A 262 9.57 -10.10 2.01
N LEU A 263 10.13 -9.15 1.27
CA LEU A 263 9.37 -8.13 0.53
C LEU A 263 8.56 -8.73 -0.62
N ASP A 264 9.10 -9.69 -1.37
CA ASP A 264 8.36 -10.46 -2.38
C ASP A 264 7.07 -11.06 -1.85
N ARG A 265 7.10 -11.51 -0.60
CA ARG A 265 5.98 -12.16 0.06
C ARG A 265 4.99 -11.18 0.67
N SER A 266 5.29 -9.90 0.69
CA SER A 266 4.30 -8.87 1.09
C SER A 266 3.22 -8.76 0.03
N ASP A 267 3.60 -8.57 -1.22
CA ASP A 267 2.68 -8.60 -2.37
C ASP A 267 2.93 -9.87 -3.20
N TYR A 268 2.38 -10.99 -2.76
CA TYR A 268 2.65 -12.30 -3.35
C TYR A 268 2.12 -12.49 -4.78
N VAL A 269 1.27 -11.60 -5.29
CA VAL A 269 0.81 -11.62 -6.69
C VAL A 269 1.57 -10.65 -7.59
N SER A 270 2.41 -9.77 -7.02
CA SER A 270 3.13 -8.73 -7.74
C SER A 270 4.52 -8.41 -7.17
N GLY A 271 5.27 -9.43 -6.73
CA GLY A 271 6.53 -9.30 -5.99
C GLY A 271 7.58 -8.41 -6.64
N PHE A 272 7.67 -8.39 -7.99
CA PHE A 272 8.63 -7.52 -8.69
C PHE A 272 8.49 -6.03 -8.35
N HIS A 273 7.28 -5.53 -8.09
CA HIS A 273 7.12 -4.12 -7.75
C HIS A 273 7.71 -3.79 -6.37
N THR A 274 7.53 -4.68 -5.40
CA THR A 274 8.11 -4.50 -4.06
C THR A 274 9.63 -4.63 -4.11
N GLU A 275 10.16 -5.60 -4.88
CA GLU A 275 11.60 -5.69 -5.14
C GLU A 275 12.13 -4.41 -5.77
N LEU A 276 11.43 -3.88 -6.80
CA LEU A 276 11.89 -2.70 -7.53
C LEU A 276 11.96 -1.46 -6.64
N ALA A 277 10.90 -1.16 -5.89
CA ALA A 277 10.88 -0.04 -4.97
C ALA A 277 12.04 -0.12 -3.95
N TYR A 278 12.29 -1.32 -3.44
CA TYR A 278 13.39 -1.58 -2.50
C TYR A 278 14.76 -1.40 -3.17
N MET A 279 14.96 -1.91 -4.38
CA MET A 279 16.23 -1.76 -5.10
C MET A 279 16.52 -0.29 -5.43
N LEU A 280 15.52 0.46 -5.89
CA LEU A 280 15.68 1.89 -6.18
C LEU A 280 16.08 2.69 -4.93
N ALA A 281 15.50 2.38 -3.75
CA ALA A 281 15.89 3.01 -2.50
C ALA A 281 17.31 2.64 -2.06
N LEU A 282 17.73 1.39 -2.25
CA LEU A 282 19.10 0.96 -1.96
C LEU A 282 20.13 1.58 -2.92
N GLU A 283 19.82 1.62 -4.21
CA GLU A 283 20.66 2.22 -5.24
C GLU A 283 20.93 3.70 -4.94
N GLU A 284 19.87 4.41 -4.55
CA GLU A 284 20.00 5.81 -4.12
C GLU A 284 20.95 5.97 -2.92
N LEU A 285 20.75 5.18 -1.86
CA LEU A 285 21.61 5.22 -0.67
C LEU A 285 23.05 4.83 -0.96
N MET A 286 23.28 3.91 -1.89
CA MET A 286 24.61 3.42 -2.25
C MET A 286 25.29 4.27 -3.32
N GLY A 287 24.58 5.19 -3.98
CA GLY A 287 25.07 5.90 -5.15
C GLY A 287 25.39 4.97 -6.31
N VAL A 288 24.62 3.91 -6.49
CA VAL A 288 24.80 2.91 -7.56
C VAL A 288 23.73 3.16 -8.64
N GLU A 289 24.16 3.28 -9.88
CA GLU A 289 23.28 3.37 -11.04
C GLU A 289 23.07 2.00 -11.66
N SER A 290 21.84 1.71 -12.09
CA SER A 290 21.52 0.51 -12.87
C SER A 290 22.01 0.65 -14.31
N THR A 291 22.19 -0.50 -14.98
CA THR A 291 22.55 -0.48 -16.41
C THR A 291 21.31 -0.20 -17.27
N PRO A 292 21.48 0.40 -18.46
CA PRO A 292 20.35 0.63 -19.38
C PRO A 292 19.58 -0.65 -19.71
N LYS A 293 20.26 -1.79 -19.87
CA LYS A 293 19.64 -3.10 -20.11
C LYS A 293 18.80 -3.56 -18.92
N ALA A 294 19.33 -3.39 -17.72
CA ALA A 294 18.61 -3.75 -16.48
C ALA A 294 17.33 -2.93 -16.31
N ASP A 295 17.37 -1.63 -16.63
CA ASP A 295 16.18 -0.78 -16.56
C ASP A 295 15.07 -1.26 -17.48
N TYR A 296 15.40 -1.65 -18.71
CA TYR A 296 14.43 -2.24 -19.63
C TYR A 296 13.89 -3.59 -19.12
N LEU A 297 14.75 -4.46 -18.60
CA LEU A 297 14.32 -5.74 -18.00
C LEU A 297 13.40 -5.51 -16.80
N ARG A 298 13.71 -4.55 -15.92
CA ARG A 298 12.85 -4.17 -14.81
C ARG A 298 11.46 -3.74 -15.27
N VAL A 299 11.36 -2.96 -16.33
CA VAL A 299 10.08 -2.58 -16.95
C VAL A 299 9.36 -3.81 -17.49
N VAL A 300 10.03 -4.70 -18.24
CA VAL A 300 9.43 -5.94 -18.77
C VAL A 300 8.79 -6.76 -17.64
N PHE A 301 9.56 -7.06 -16.60
CA PHE A 301 9.08 -7.90 -15.49
C PHE A 301 7.98 -7.22 -14.67
N SER A 302 8.08 -5.91 -14.46
CA SER A 302 7.04 -5.13 -13.74
C SER A 302 5.73 -5.11 -14.52
N GLU A 303 5.74 -4.91 -15.83
CA GLU A 303 4.52 -4.88 -16.62
C GLU A 303 3.91 -6.28 -16.80
N LEU A 304 4.72 -7.31 -17.00
CA LEU A 304 4.24 -8.69 -17.07
C LEU A 304 3.62 -9.15 -15.75
N VAL A 305 4.21 -8.82 -14.61
CA VAL A 305 3.63 -9.18 -13.31
C VAL A 305 2.36 -8.37 -13.01
N ARG A 306 2.26 -7.11 -13.51
CA ARG A 306 1.01 -6.34 -13.46
C ARG A 306 -0.11 -7.06 -14.21
N ILE A 307 0.16 -7.57 -15.42
CA ILE A 307 -0.80 -8.37 -16.19
C ILE A 307 -1.22 -9.60 -15.39
N THR A 308 -0.29 -10.37 -14.82
CA THR A 308 -0.63 -11.56 -14.03
C THR A 308 -1.43 -11.26 -12.78
N SER A 309 -1.16 -10.13 -12.13
CA SER A 309 -1.92 -9.64 -10.98
C SER A 309 -3.35 -9.27 -11.38
N HIS A 310 -3.51 -8.50 -12.45
CA HIS A 310 -4.85 -8.15 -12.96
C HIS A 310 -5.62 -9.35 -13.52
N HIS A 311 -4.97 -10.36 -14.10
CA HIS A 311 -5.62 -11.63 -14.48
C HIS A 311 -6.15 -12.36 -13.25
N THR A 312 -5.38 -12.39 -12.16
CA THR A 312 -5.83 -13.02 -10.89
C THR A 312 -7.04 -12.29 -10.33
N TRP A 313 -7.00 -10.94 -10.32
CA TRP A 313 -8.11 -10.11 -9.91
C TRP A 313 -9.35 -10.29 -10.81
N PHE A 314 -9.18 -10.29 -12.14
CA PHE A 314 -10.25 -10.50 -13.12
C PHE A 314 -10.95 -11.85 -12.91
N ALA A 315 -10.17 -12.89 -12.68
CA ALA A 315 -10.64 -14.22 -12.38
C ALA A 315 -11.48 -14.25 -11.08
N ALA A 316 -10.96 -13.63 -10.01
CA ALA A 316 -11.63 -13.58 -8.72
C ALA A 316 -12.98 -12.83 -8.81
N VAL A 317 -13.00 -11.65 -9.43
CA VAL A 317 -14.23 -10.86 -9.63
C VAL A 317 -15.25 -11.59 -10.51
N GLY A 318 -14.79 -12.27 -11.57
CA GLY A 318 -15.66 -13.13 -12.38
C GLY A 318 -16.30 -14.23 -11.55
N PHE A 319 -15.52 -14.94 -10.75
CA PHE A 319 -16.00 -15.98 -9.85
C PHE A 319 -16.99 -15.43 -8.80
N ASP A 320 -16.69 -14.33 -8.15
CA ASP A 320 -17.52 -13.67 -7.15
C ASP A 320 -18.88 -13.20 -7.70
N THR A 321 -18.92 -12.90 -9.00
CA THR A 321 -20.16 -12.53 -9.70
C THR A 321 -20.87 -13.72 -10.36
N GLY A 322 -20.40 -14.95 -10.13
CA GLY A 322 -21.01 -16.19 -10.60
C GLY A 322 -20.56 -16.65 -12.01
N ALA A 323 -19.49 -16.07 -12.56
CA ALA A 323 -18.96 -16.40 -13.88
C ALA A 323 -17.65 -17.21 -13.79
N LEU A 324 -17.72 -18.54 -13.80
CA LEU A 324 -16.56 -19.42 -13.71
C LEU A 324 -15.71 -19.46 -15.00
N THR A 325 -16.33 -19.37 -16.17
CA THR A 325 -15.60 -19.48 -17.45
C THR A 325 -14.53 -18.41 -17.64
N PRO A 326 -14.79 -17.11 -17.37
CA PRO A 326 -13.75 -16.07 -17.44
C PRO A 326 -12.55 -16.34 -16.51
N PHE A 327 -12.79 -16.96 -15.34
CA PHE A 327 -11.72 -17.39 -14.42
C PHE A 327 -10.73 -18.33 -15.12
N LEU A 328 -11.23 -19.37 -15.81
CA LEU A 328 -10.38 -20.35 -16.46
C LEU A 328 -9.58 -19.74 -17.62
N TYR A 329 -10.20 -18.88 -18.43
CA TYR A 329 -9.52 -18.20 -19.54
C TYR A 329 -8.41 -17.29 -19.06
N ALA A 330 -8.66 -16.46 -18.03
CA ALA A 330 -7.65 -15.58 -17.46
C ALA A 330 -6.43 -16.37 -16.92
N PHE A 331 -6.67 -17.53 -16.29
CA PHE A 331 -5.58 -18.37 -15.80
C PHE A 331 -4.78 -19.05 -16.92
N ILE A 332 -5.40 -19.39 -18.07
CA ILE A 332 -4.66 -19.89 -19.23
C ILE A 332 -3.67 -18.85 -19.76
N ASP A 333 -4.07 -17.58 -19.81
CA ASP A 333 -3.17 -16.50 -20.23
C ASP A 333 -2.10 -16.19 -19.19
N ARG A 334 -2.49 -16.19 -17.94
CA ARG A 334 -1.56 -16.01 -16.83
C ARG A 334 -0.44 -17.05 -16.84
N GLU A 335 -0.75 -18.32 -17.09
CA GLU A 335 0.24 -19.41 -17.13
C GLU A 335 1.35 -19.15 -18.15
N LYS A 336 1.05 -18.61 -19.32
CA LYS A 336 2.06 -18.28 -20.35
C LYS A 336 3.12 -17.30 -19.85
N ILE A 337 2.71 -16.35 -19.02
CA ILE A 337 3.63 -15.38 -18.40
C ILE A 337 4.39 -16.03 -17.24
N LEU A 338 3.76 -16.88 -16.45
CA LEU A 338 4.44 -17.60 -15.37
C LEU A 338 5.51 -18.58 -15.89
N ASP A 339 5.27 -19.24 -17.02
CA ASP A 339 6.28 -20.10 -17.69
C ASP A 339 7.49 -19.28 -18.14
N PHE A 340 7.26 -18.05 -18.63
CA PHE A 340 8.35 -17.12 -18.93
C PHE A 340 9.13 -16.73 -17.67
N PHE A 341 8.44 -16.39 -16.59
CA PHE A 341 9.11 -16.06 -15.32
C PHE A 341 9.97 -17.24 -14.83
N GLU A 342 9.41 -18.45 -14.84
CA GLU A 342 10.16 -19.65 -14.45
C GLU A 342 11.39 -19.87 -15.31
N THR A 343 11.27 -19.67 -16.63
CA THR A 343 12.39 -19.83 -17.56
C THR A 343 13.54 -18.86 -17.27
N VAL A 344 13.24 -17.60 -16.91
CA VAL A 344 14.28 -16.57 -16.72
C VAL A 344 14.75 -16.50 -15.27
N THR A 345 13.84 -16.59 -14.31
CA THR A 345 14.18 -16.37 -12.87
C THR A 345 14.37 -17.66 -12.08
N GLY A 346 13.88 -18.78 -12.59
CA GLY A 346 13.81 -20.08 -11.89
C GLY A 346 12.62 -20.20 -10.95
N ALA A 347 11.71 -19.21 -10.92
CA ALA A 347 10.55 -19.21 -10.04
C ALA A 347 9.30 -18.69 -10.76
N ARG A 348 8.15 -19.30 -10.50
CA ARG A 348 6.84 -18.86 -11.03
C ARG A 348 6.26 -17.68 -10.25
N MET A 349 6.61 -17.59 -8.96
CA MET A 349 6.22 -16.56 -8.00
C MET A 349 7.34 -16.38 -6.96
N MET A 350 7.40 -15.23 -6.27
CA MET A 350 8.43 -14.95 -5.27
C MET A 350 9.84 -14.99 -5.87
N PHE A 351 10.09 -14.07 -6.78
CA PHE A 351 11.15 -14.16 -7.79
C PHE A 351 12.55 -13.95 -7.24
N ASN A 352 12.72 -13.03 -6.25
CA ASN A 352 14.02 -12.64 -5.72
C ASN A 352 15.05 -12.42 -6.86
N TYR A 353 14.67 -11.59 -7.82
CA TYR A 353 15.38 -11.46 -9.09
C TYR A 353 16.09 -10.12 -9.27
N PHE A 354 15.50 -9.01 -8.83
CA PHE A 354 16.16 -7.70 -8.91
C PHE A 354 17.31 -7.60 -7.93
N ARG A 355 18.34 -6.86 -8.33
CA ARG A 355 19.57 -6.64 -7.57
C ARG A 355 19.92 -5.17 -7.61
N PRO A 356 20.63 -4.62 -6.61
CA PRO A 356 21.22 -3.30 -6.75
C PRO A 356 22.11 -3.25 -8.00
N GLY A 357 21.92 -2.22 -8.83
CA GLY A 357 22.63 -2.05 -10.09
C GLY A 357 22.13 -2.92 -11.24
N GLY A 358 21.05 -3.73 -11.07
CA GLY A 358 20.54 -4.51 -12.18
C GLY A 358 19.60 -5.65 -11.81
N VAL A 359 19.80 -6.80 -12.49
CA VAL A 359 19.02 -8.03 -12.32
C VAL A 359 19.96 -9.23 -12.13
N LYS A 360 19.43 -10.33 -11.58
CA LYS A 360 20.21 -11.53 -11.21
C LYS A 360 20.80 -12.26 -12.43
N ASP A 361 19.98 -12.49 -13.42
CA ASP A 361 20.31 -13.26 -14.63
C ASP A 361 19.82 -12.50 -15.86
N ASP A 362 20.52 -12.66 -16.99
CA ASP A 362 20.10 -12.06 -18.27
C ASP A 362 18.96 -12.87 -18.91
N ILE A 363 18.19 -12.20 -19.75
CA ILE A 363 17.14 -12.86 -20.54
C ILE A 363 17.75 -13.60 -21.73
N GLN A 364 17.33 -14.85 -21.92
CA GLN A 364 17.75 -15.63 -23.06
C GLN A 364 16.98 -15.19 -24.33
N PRO A 365 17.65 -15.09 -25.49
CA PRO A 365 17.02 -14.63 -26.73
C PRO A 365 15.76 -15.41 -27.13
N GLU A 366 15.73 -16.71 -26.87
CA GLU A 366 14.60 -17.59 -27.17
C GLU A 366 13.40 -17.29 -26.28
N ALA A 367 13.65 -17.01 -24.99
CA ALA A 367 12.62 -16.61 -24.04
C ALA A 367 12.02 -15.25 -24.41
N ALA A 368 12.87 -14.27 -24.76
CA ALA A 368 12.42 -12.96 -25.24
C ALA A 368 11.58 -13.09 -26.52
N ALA A 369 12.04 -13.85 -27.51
CA ALA A 369 11.31 -14.07 -28.76
C ALA A 369 9.93 -14.74 -28.55
N SER A 370 9.85 -15.71 -27.63
CA SER A 370 8.60 -16.37 -27.27
C SER A 370 7.62 -15.40 -26.62
N MET A 371 8.08 -14.55 -25.69
CA MET A 371 7.24 -13.55 -25.02
C MET A 371 6.78 -12.47 -26.00
N ILE A 372 7.64 -11.97 -26.86
CA ILE A 372 7.28 -11.02 -27.95
C ILE A 372 6.16 -11.59 -28.82
N LYS A 373 6.27 -12.86 -29.21
CA LYS A 373 5.24 -13.54 -30.01
C LYS A 373 3.89 -13.60 -29.28
N TYR A 374 3.91 -13.91 -28.00
CA TYR A 374 2.70 -13.93 -27.16
C TYR A 374 2.09 -12.54 -27.04
N LEU A 375 2.88 -11.52 -26.68
CA LEU A 375 2.41 -10.15 -26.50
C LEU A 375 1.77 -9.56 -27.76
N LYS A 376 2.26 -9.91 -28.96
CA LYS A 376 1.64 -9.53 -30.25
C LYS A 376 0.23 -10.12 -30.46
N THR A 377 -0.15 -11.12 -29.70
CA THR A 377 -1.49 -11.75 -29.76
C THR A 377 -2.34 -11.46 -28.53
N PHE A 378 -1.81 -10.70 -27.58
CA PHE A 378 -2.42 -10.46 -26.26
C PHE A 378 -3.80 -9.81 -26.35
N ASP A 379 -3.95 -8.79 -27.19
CA ASP A 379 -5.23 -8.07 -27.35
C ASP A 379 -6.37 -9.00 -27.77
N ARG A 380 -6.10 -9.95 -28.69
CA ARG A 380 -7.09 -10.93 -29.11
C ARG A 380 -7.49 -11.87 -27.96
N SER A 381 -6.51 -12.32 -27.17
CA SER A 381 -6.78 -13.18 -26.01
C SER A 381 -7.60 -12.43 -24.96
N MET A 382 -7.31 -11.14 -24.77
CA MET A 382 -8.09 -10.28 -23.87
C MET A 382 -9.51 -10.03 -24.39
N ASP A 383 -9.72 -9.89 -25.71
CA ASP A 383 -11.06 -9.75 -26.28
C ASP A 383 -11.92 -10.98 -25.99
N ASP A 384 -11.36 -12.18 -26.08
CA ASP A 384 -12.03 -13.43 -25.73
C ASP A 384 -12.43 -13.45 -24.23
N CYS A 385 -11.54 -13.04 -23.33
CA CYS A 385 -11.82 -12.96 -21.89
C CYS A 385 -12.89 -11.88 -21.56
N VAL A 386 -12.73 -10.70 -22.13
CA VAL A 386 -13.60 -9.54 -21.89
C VAL A 386 -15.02 -9.79 -22.37
N SER A 387 -15.20 -10.40 -23.56
CA SER A 387 -16.52 -10.70 -24.12
C SER A 387 -17.35 -11.62 -23.22
N LEU A 388 -16.71 -12.55 -22.52
CA LEU A 388 -17.37 -13.48 -21.59
C LEU A 388 -17.94 -12.81 -20.34
N LEU A 389 -17.38 -11.66 -19.94
CA LEU A 389 -17.75 -10.99 -18.69
C LEU A 389 -18.42 -9.63 -18.94
N THR A 390 -17.81 -8.78 -19.77
CA THR A 390 -18.30 -7.41 -20.01
C THR A 390 -19.67 -7.39 -20.69
N ASP A 391 -19.95 -8.34 -21.56
CA ASP A 391 -21.24 -8.43 -22.26
C ASP A 391 -22.34 -9.15 -21.47
N ASN A 392 -21.99 -9.67 -20.29
CA ASN A 392 -22.96 -10.32 -19.41
C ASN A 392 -23.81 -9.25 -18.69
N GLU A 393 -25.12 -9.27 -18.92
CA GLU A 393 -26.07 -8.33 -18.32
C GLU A 393 -26.08 -8.39 -16.79
N ILE A 394 -26.00 -9.59 -16.20
CA ILE A 394 -25.97 -9.77 -14.74
C ILE A 394 -24.72 -9.09 -14.18
N PHE A 395 -23.57 -9.28 -14.81
CA PHE A 395 -22.32 -8.63 -14.39
C PHE A 395 -22.45 -7.11 -14.43
N ARG A 396 -22.98 -6.55 -15.52
CA ARG A 396 -23.17 -5.10 -15.68
C ARG A 396 -24.07 -4.52 -14.58
N VAL A 397 -25.20 -5.17 -14.31
CA VAL A 397 -26.17 -4.73 -13.28
C VAL A 397 -25.56 -4.79 -11.88
N ARG A 398 -24.71 -5.79 -11.61
CA ARG A 398 -24.04 -5.96 -10.31
C ARG A 398 -22.87 -5.01 -10.09
N MET A 399 -22.34 -4.39 -11.14
CA MET A 399 -21.13 -3.56 -11.07
C MET A 399 -21.41 -2.07 -11.25
N ARG A 400 -22.40 -1.67 -12.09
CA ARG A 400 -22.69 -0.28 -12.37
C ARG A 400 -23.45 0.39 -11.26
N GLY A 401 -22.98 1.59 -10.87
CA GLY A 401 -23.58 2.40 -9.79
C GLY A 401 -23.38 1.79 -8.39
N VAL A 402 -22.58 0.74 -8.25
CA VAL A 402 -22.28 0.08 -6.99
C VAL A 402 -20.91 0.52 -6.48
N GLY A 403 -20.81 0.79 -5.18
CA GLY A 403 -19.55 1.14 -4.52
C GLY A 403 -18.91 2.40 -5.14
N MET A 404 -19.67 3.46 -5.30
CA MET A 404 -19.20 4.72 -5.87
C MET A 404 -18.26 5.43 -4.91
N LEU A 405 -17.13 5.91 -5.44
CA LEU A 405 -16.18 6.76 -4.72
C LEU A 405 -16.06 8.11 -5.41
N SER A 406 -16.31 9.17 -4.67
CA SER A 406 -16.12 10.52 -5.16
C SER A 406 -14.63 10.91 -5.22
N ARG A 407 -14.29 11.94 -6.00
CA ARG A 407 -12.94 12.52 -5.99
C ARG A 407 -12.52 12.98 -4.59
N LYS A 408 -13.49 13.45 -3.79
CA LYS A 408 -13.23 13.85 -2.41
C LYS A 408 -12.81 12.65 -1.55
N ASP A 409 -13.51 11.51 -1.64
CA ASP A 409 -13.17 10.30 -0.91
C ASP A 409 -11.77 9.81 -1.28
N ILE A 410 -11.44 9.82 -2.59
CA ILE A 410 -10.10 9.44 -3.08
C ILE A 410 -9.01 10.32 -2.47
N ALA A 411 -9.23 11.63 -2.41
CA ALA A 411 -8.25 12.58 -1.85
C ALA A 411 -8.13 12.43 -0.32
N ASP A 412 -9.25 12.34 0.38
CA ASP A 412 -9.31 12.31 1.85
C ASP A 412 -8.70 11.02 2.43
N TYR A 413 -8.91 9.88 1.76
CA TYR A 413 -8.36 8.58 2.19
C TYR A 413 -6.99 8.25 1.62
N GLY A 414 -6.45 9.08 0.73
CA GLY A 414 -5.15 8.84 0.10
C GLY A 414 -5.15 7.61 -0.83
N VAL A 415 -6.28 7.35 -1.49
CA VAL A 415 -6.45 6.26 -2.44
C VAL A 415 -5.64 6.50 -3.70
N THR A 416 -5.02 5.45 -4.24
CA THR A 416 -4.15 5.51 -5.42
C THR A 416 -4.47 4.40 -6.42
N GLY A 417 -3.82 4.40 -7.57
CA GLY A 417 -3.92 3.37 -8.59
C GLY A 417 -5.28 3.32 -9.32
N PRO A 418 -5.69 2.13 -9.76
CA PRO A 418 -6.94 1.94 -10.52
C PRO A 418 -8.19 2.48 -9.82
N LEU A 419 -8.24 2.46 -8.48
CA LEU A 419 -9.35 3.03 -7.73
C LEU A 419 -9.45 4.54 -7.92
N ALA A 420 -8.33 5.24 -7.84
CA ALA A 420 -8.28 6.67 -8.04
C ALA A 420 -8.55 7.04 -9.52
N ARG A 421 -7.96 6.31 -10.45
CA ARG A 421 -8.14 6.50 -11.89
C ARG A 421 -9.58 6.25 -12.35
N ALA A 422 -10.28 5.32 -11.74
CA ALA A 422 -11.71 5.10 -11.99
C ALA A 422 -12.59 6.29 -11.60
N SER A 423 -12.15 7.12 -10.64
CA SER A 423 -12.82 8.35 -10.20
C SER A 423 -12.26 9.61 -10.89
N GLY A 424 -11.53 9.46 -11.99
CA GLY A 424 -11.02 10.57 -12.81
C GLY A 424 -9.77 11.25 -12.29
N PHE A 425 -9.00 10.61 -11.38
CA PHE A 425 -7.66 11.09 -11.02
C PHE A 425 -6.64 10.65 -12.06
N ASP A 426 -6.13 11.62 -12.81
CA ASP A 426 -5.11 11.41 -13.84
C ASP A 426 -3.71 11.46 -13.21
N HIS A 427 -3.35 10.37 -12.52
CA HIS A 427 -2.04 10.22 -11.89
C HIS A 427 -1.54 8.78 -12.02
N ASP A 428 -0.28 8.64 -12.44
CA ASP A 428 0.44 7.36 -12.54
C ASP A 428 1.94 7.61 -12.35
N VAL A 429 2.55 6.96 -11.37
CA VAL A 429 3.96 7.18 -11.01
C VAL A 429 4.90 6.90 -12.18
N ARG A 430 4.56 5.94 -13.06
CA ARG A 430 5.36 5.61 -14.26
C ARG A 430 5.49 6.79 -15.22
N ARG A 431 4.45 7.63 -15.31
CA ARG A 431 4.40 8.81 -16.17
C ARG A 431 4.89 10.07 -15.45
N ASP A 432 4.42 10.27 -14.21
CA ASP A 432 4.54 11.55 -13.50
C ASP A 432 5.82 11.68 -12.66
N ALA A 433 6.43 10.53 -12.31
CA ALA A 433 7.73 10.43 -11.66
C ALA A 433 8.49 9.20 -12.19
N PRO A 434 8.90 9.21 -13.47
CA PRO A 434 9.42 8.03 -14.15
C PRO A 434 10.68 7.46 -13.47
N TYR A 435 10.75 6.14 -13.45
CA TYR A 435 11.87 5.36 -12.92
C TYR A 435 12.23 4.25 -13.91
N ALA A 436 13.42 3.66 -13.76
CA ALA A 436 13.98 2.68 -14.71
C ALA A 436 13.89 3.22 -16.16
N ALA A 437 13.25 2.51 -17.10
CA ALA A 437 13.14 2.93 -18.49
C ALA A 437 11.79 3.57 -18.85
N TYR A 438 10.94 3.94 -17.88
CA TYR A 438 9.65 4.58 -18.17
C TYR A 438 9.78 6.01 -18.72
N ASP A 439 10.92 6.65 -18.56
CA ASP A 439 11.26 7.91 -19.24
C ASP A 439 11.43 7.76 -20.76
N ARG A 440 11.71 6.56 -21.23
CA ARG A 440 11.98 6.20 -22.64
C ARG A 440 10.80 5.49 -23.32
N ILE A 441 9.88 4.95 -22.53
CA ILE A 441 8.71 4.19 -23.00
C ILE A 441 7.45 4.91 -22.52
N PRO A 442 6.75 5.64 -23.42
CA PRO A 442 5.55 6.40 -23.01
C PRO A 442 4.48 5.53 -22.38
N VAL A 443 3.86 6.03 -21.32
CA VAL A 443 2.77 5.38 -20.59
C VAL A 443 1.47 6.11 -20.84
N ASN A 444 0.45 5.41 -21.36
CA ASN A 444 -0.90 5.93 -21.51
C ASN A 444 -1.73 5.58 -20.26
N VAL A 445 -2.17 6.57 -19.53
CA VAL A 445 -2.91 6.36 -18.28
C VAL A 445 -4.38 6.06 -18.59
N ALA A 446 -4.87 4.92 -18.12
CA ALA A 446 -6.26 4.52 -18.25
C ALA A 446 -7.13 5.28 -17.23
N LEU A 447 -8.18 5.96 -17.69
CA LEU A 447 -9.07 6.77 -16.86
C LEU A 447 -10.53 6.42 -17.09
N ALA A 448 -11.33 6.52 -16.03
CA ALA A 448 -12.79 6.54 -16.06
C ALA A 448 -13.32 7.67 -15.16
N GLN A 449 -14.62 7.85 -15.02
CA GLN A 449 -15.19 9.05 -14.39
C GLN A 449 -16.27 8.75 -13.36
N ALA A 450 -17.00 7.64 -13.46
CA ALA A 450 -18.12 7.33 -12.58
C ALA A 450 -17.67 6.90 -11.17
N GLY A 451 -16.45 6.36 -11.04
CA GLY A 451 -15.91 5.94 -9.77
C GLY A 451 -16.64 4.74 -9.15
N ASP A 452 -17.40 3.99 -9.94
CA ASP A 452 -18.10 2.79 -9.51
C ASP A 452 -17.26 1.51 -9.72
N THR A 453 -17.81 0.39 -9.33
CA THR A 453 -17.17 -0.92 -9.45
C THR A 453 -16.89 -1.28 -10.92
N PHE A 454 -17.79 -0.89 -11.85
CA PHE A 454 -17.60 -1.16 -13.28
C PHE A 454 -16.47 -0.34 -13.88
N ASP A 455 -16.34 0.94 -13.50
CA ASP A 455 -15.24 1.78 -13.97
C ASP A 455 -13.88 1.26 -13.48
N ARG A 456 -13.81 0.75 -12.24
CA ARG A 456 -12.60 0.09 -11.74
C ARG A 456 -12.24 -1.18 -12.53
N TYR A 457 -13.24 -1.90 -13.02
CA TYR A 457 -13.04 -3.03 -13.92
C TYR A 457 -12.50 -2.57 -15.28
N VAL A 458 -13.12 -1.58 -15.91
CA VAL A 458 -12.71 -1.07 -17.23
C VAL A 458 -11.28 -0.53 -17.21
N VAL A 459 -10.92 0.23 -16.16
CA VAL A 459 -9.56 0.77 -15.99
C VAL A 459 -8.53 -0.36 -15.96
N ARG A 460 -8.75 -1.44 -15.21
CA ARG A 460 -7.79 -2.56 -15.15
C ARG A 460 -7.66 -3.33 -16.45
N ILE A 461 -8.76 -3.48 -17.21
CA ILE A 461 -8.69 -4.07 -18.55
C ILE A 461 -7.82 -3.22 -19.47
N ALA A 462 -7.99 -1.90 -19.44
CA ALA A 462 -7.17 -0.98 -20.22
C ALA A 462 -5.70 -1.01 -19.79
N GLU A 463 -5.44 -1.11 -18.48
CA GLU A 463 -4.07 -1.23 -17.94
C GLU A 463 -3.39 -2.53 -18.37
N MET A 464 -4.09 -3.66 -18.45
CA MET A 464 -3.50 -4.91 -18.96
C MET A 464 -3.03 -4.77 -20.40
N ARG A 465 -3.83 -4.12 -21.26
CA ARG A 465 -3.47 -3.86 -22.65
C ARG A 465 -2.28 -2.90 -22.76
N GLU A 466 -2.30 -1.86 -21.98
CA GLU A 466 -1.19 -0.90 -21.94
C GLU A 466 0.10 -1.55 -21.41
N SER A 467 0.00 -2.38 -20.38
CA SER A 467 1.14 -3.15 -19.85
C SER A 467 1.74 -4.10 -20.89
N ALA A 468 0.88 -4.76 -21.69
CA ALA A 468 1.34 -5.61 -22.77
C ALA A 468 2.07 -4.80 -23.86
N ARG A 469 1.55 -3.60 -24.21
CA ARG A 469 2.20 -2.67 -25.15
C ARG A 469 3.57 -2.20 -24.63
N ILE A 470 3.65 -1.81 -23.34
CA ILE A 470 4.89 -1.36 -22.72
C ILE A 470 5.92 -2.50 -22.67
N ALA A 471 5.52 -3.69 -22.20
CA ALA A 471 6.40 -4.85 -22.12
C ALA A 471 6.92 -5.27 -23.51
N LEU A 472 6.07 -5.21 -24.54
CA LEU A 472 6.45 -5.47 -25.93
C LEU A 472 7.48 -4.44 -26.41
N ALA A 473 7.22 -3.16 -26.22
CA ALA A 473 8.14 -2.08 -26.60
C ALA A 473 9.49 -2.19 -25.88
N ALA A 474 9.47 -2.57 -24.59
CA ALA A 474 10.67 -2.78 -23.82
C ALA A 474 11.50 -3.97 -24.30
N LEU A 475 10.86 -5.08 -24.67
CA LEU A 475 11.53 -6.27 -25.22
C LEU A 475 12.10 -6.02 -26.62
N GLU A 476 11.36 -5.33 -27.48
CA GLU A 476 11.82 -4.99 -28.85
C GLU A 476 12.92 -3.93 -28.84
N GLY A 477 12.91 -3.04 -27.84
CA GLY A 477 13.92 -2.00 -27.65
C GLY A 477 15.04 -2.35 -26.66
N LEU A 478 15.17 -3.61 -26.26
CA LEU A 478 16.12 -4.03 -25.22
C LEU A 478 17.57 -3.73 -25.65
N PRO A 479 18.31 -2.87 -24.91
CA PRO A 479 19.69 -2.52 -25.27
C PRO A 479 20.65 -3.71 -25.11
N GLU A 480 21.70 -3.73 -25.90
CA GLU A 480 22.84 -4.62 -25.63
C GLU A 480 23.66 -4.10 -24.44
N GLY A 481 24.35 -5.01 -23.75
CA GLY A 481 25.23 -4.66 -22.63
C GLY A 481 25.01 -5.55 -21.40
N PRO A 482 25.66 -5.21 -20.29
CA PRO A 482 25.53 -5.97 -19.05
C PRO A 482 24.17 -5.78 -18.41
N HIS A 483 23.65 -6.85 -17.80
CA HIS A 483 22.37 -6.86 -17.07
C HIS A 483 22.53 -6.44 -15.59
N ILE A 484 23.75 -6.21 -15.14
CA ILE A 484 24.07 -5.71 -13.79
C ILE A 484 25.31 -4.81 -13.87
N ALA A 485 25.33 -3.74 -13.07
CA ALA A 485 26.43 -2.79 -13.02
C ALA A 485 27.71 -3.44 -12.43
N GLU A 486 28.85 -3.01 -12.94
CA GLU A 486 30.15 -3.42 -12.40
C GLU A 486 30.42 -2.74 -11.04
N GLY A 487 31.16 -3.41 -10.18
CA GLY A 487 31.60 -2.85 -8.89
C GLY A 487 30.55 -2.86 -7.77
N VAL A 488 29.36 -3.40 -8.00
CA VAL A 488 28.35 -3.56 -6.93
C VAL A 488 28.90 -4.50 -5.84
N PRO A 489 28.99 -4.05 -4.57
CA PRO A 489 29.61 -4.86 -3.53
C PRO A 489 28.77 -6.11 -3.22
N ARG A 490 29.46 -7.23 -2.99
CA ARG A 490 28.79 -8.48 -2.59
C ARG A 490 28.09 -8.36 -1.24
N SER A 491 28.67 -7.61 -0.32
CA SER A 491 28.07 -7.27 0.98
C SER A 491 27.51 -5.85 0.90
N ILE A 492 26.21 -5.73 0.97
CA ILE A 492 25.52 -4.44 0.91
C ILE A 492 25.61 -3.78 2.28
N ARG A 493 26.17 -2.58 2.35
CA ARG A 493 26.25 -1.71 3.51
C ARG A 493 26.13 -0.27 3.04
N PRO A 494 24.93 0.24 2.86
CA PRO A 494 24.73 1.63 2.47
C PRO A 494 25.29 2.56 3.54
N PRO A 495 25.79 3.74 3.18
CA PRO A 495 26.16 4.75 4.17
C PRO A 495 24.96 5.14 5.04
N ALA A 496 25.23 5.75 6.20
CA ALA A 496 24.17 6.28 7.05
C ALA A 496 23.34 7.32 6.28
N GLY A 497 22.03 7.22 6.39
CA GLY A 497 21.09 8.08 5.67
C GLY A 497 19.73 7.39 5.46
N ALA A 498 18.84 8.07 4.77
CA ALA A 498 17.51 7.55 4.45
C ALA A 498 17.20 7.76 2.96
N ALA A 499 16.46 6.85 2.34
CA ALA A 499 15.93 7.02 1.00
C ALA A 499 14.50 6.49 0.92
N TYR A 500 13.65 7.22 0.21
CA TYR A 500 12.28 6.83 -0.06
C TYR A 500 12.03 6.82 -1.56
N ARG A 501 11.58 5.68 -2.08
CA ARG A 501 11.27 5.52 -3.50
C ARG A 501 9.90 4.90 -3.70
N GLU A 502 9.21 5.36 -4.73
CA GLU A 502 7.89 4.90 -5.12
C GLU A 502 7.93 4.26 -6.51
N VAL A 503 7.05 3.28 -6.70
CA VAL A 503 6.74 2.67 -7.99
C VAL A 503 5.22 2.51 -8.13
N GLU A 504 4.72 2.45 -9.34
CA GLU A 504 3.32 2.12 -9.60
C GLU A 504 3.14 0.61 -9.58
N SER A 505 2.50 0.08 -8.54
CA SER A 505 2.10 -1.33 -8.47
C SER A 505 0.70 -1.54 -9.10
N PRO A 506 0.21 -2.77 -9.29
CA PRO A 506 -1.14 -3.02 -9.81
C PRO A 506 -2.27 -2.42 -8.95
N ARG A 507 -1.99 -2.13 -7.70
CA ARG A 507 -2.94 -1.52 -6.75
C ARG A 507 -2.74 -0.03 -6.56
N GLY A 508 -1.63 0.53 -7.04
CA GLY A 508 -1.31 1.95 -6.97
C GLY A 508 0.10 2.23 -6.49
N GLU A 509 0.29 3.40 -5.91
CA GLU A 509 1.60 3.88 -5.44
C GLU A 509 2.14 3.01 -4.30
N LEU A 510 3.18 2.24 -4.59
CA LEU A 510 3.92 1.43 -3.62
C LEU A 510 5.23 2.14 -3.29
N GLY A 511 5.46 2.44 -2.01
CA GLY A 511 6.67 3.13 -1.56
C GLY A 511 7.50 2.28 -0.59
N VAL A 512 8.81 2.44 -0.65
CA VAL A 512 9.73 1.83 0.32
C VAL A 512 10.68 2.90 0.86
N LEU A 513 10.65 3.07 2.19
CA LEU A 513 11.63 3.86 2.93
C LEU A 513 12.68 2.91 3.52
N VAL A 514 13.95 3.20 3.26
CA VAL A 514 15.08 2.51 3.88
C VAL A 514 15.89 3.53 4.67
N VAL A 515 16.12 3.26 5.94
CA VAL A 515 17.05 4.02 6.79
C VAL A 515 18.24 3.13 7.10
N SER A 516 19.44 3.64 6.88
CA SER A 516 20.70 2.96 7.13
C SER A 516 21.50 3.71 8.20
N ASP A 517 22.14 2.98 9.08
CA ASP A 517 23.15 3.47 10.04
C ASP A 517 24.59 3.11 9.62
N GLY A 518 24.78 2.58 8.41
CA GLY A 518 26.05 2.05 7.92
C GLY A 518 26.32 0.59 8.26
N SER A 519 25.41 -0.07 8.99
CA SER A 519 25.52 -1.48 9.37
C SER A 519 25.17 -2.43 8.21
N ALA A 520 25.19 -3.73 8.46
CA ALA A 520 24.87 -4.76 7.47
C ALA A 520 23.37 -5.03 7.30
N SER A 521 22.54 -4.42 8.12
CA SER A 521 21.08 -4.54 8.09
C SER A 521 20.42 -3.17 8.10
N PRO A 522 19.21 -3.01 7.56
CA PRO A 522 18.49 -1.75 7.65
C PRO A 522 18.23 -1.35 9.11
N TRP A 523 18.48 -0.08 9.44
CA TRP A 523 18.03 0.46 10.72
C TRP A 523 16.51 0.51 10.79
N ARG A 524 15.88 0.96 9.71
CA ARG A 524 14.42 0.95 9.54
C ARG A 524 14.09 0.62 8.09
N LEU A 525 13.10 -0.23 7.89
CA LEU A 525 12.48 -0.45 6.59
C LEU A 525 10.97 -0.27 6.75
N LYS A 526 10.39 0.65 5.95
CA LYS A 526 8.93 0.88 5.91
C LYS A 526 8.42 0.66 4.51
N VAL A 527 7.37 -0.13 4.41
CA VAL A 527 6.62 -0.32 3.15
C VAL A 527 5.32 0.51 3.22
N ARG A 528 5.18 1.46 2.32
CA ARG A 528 3.92 2.16 2.05
C ARG A 528 3.12 1.31 1.08
N SER A 529 2.12 0.61 1.58
CA SER A 529 1.25 -0.25 0.79
C SER A 529 0.08 0.54 0.22
N PRO A 530 -0.16 0.53 -1.10
CA PRO A 530 -1.38 1.08 -1.66
C PRO A 530 -2.62 0.30 -1.23
N ALA A 531 -2.55 -1.03 -1.09
CA ALA A 531 -3.67 -1.85 -0.65
C ALA A 531 -4.14 -1.49 0.76
N PHE A 532 -3.23 -1.10 1.67
CA PHE A 532 -3.58 -0.63 3.01
C PHE A 532 -4.46 0.63 2.95
N SER A 533 -4.03 1.67 2.24
CA SER A 533 -4.80 2.91 2.07
C SER A 533 -6.12 2.66 1.33
N ASN A 534 -6.09 1.85 0.28
CA ASN A 534 -7.25 1.54 -0.53
C ASN A 534 -8.32 0.74 0.23
N LEU A 535 -7.92 -0.18 1.14
CA LEU A 535 -8.88 -0.90 1.98
C LEU A 535 -9.62 0.03 2.95
N HIS A 536 -8.94 1.03 3.47
CA HIS A 536 -9.53 1.92 4.48
C HIS A 536 -10.57 2.90 3.92
N VAL A 537 -10.79 2.94 2.59
CA VAL A 537 -11.95 3.62 2.00
C VAL A 537 -13.24 2.78 2.09
N ALA A 538 -13.17 1.52 2.54
CA ALA A 538 -14.31 0.61 2.63
C ALA A 538 -15.55 1.18 3.37
N PRO A 539 -15.41 1.97 4.45
CA PRO A 539 -16.57 2.64 5.06
C PRO A 539 -17.33 3.55 4.11
N ALA A 540 -16.63 4.33 3.27
CA ALA A 540 -17.25 5.18 2.25
C ALA A 540 -17.76 4.36 1.06
N LEU A 541 -16.97 3.37 0.61
CA LEU A 541 -17.27 2.50 -0.52
C LEU A 541 -18.58 1.70 -0.32
N LEU A 542 -18.80 1.17 0.88
CA LEU A 542 -19.89 0.24 1.16
C LEU A 542 -21.13 0.90 1.72
N LYS A 543 -21.05 2.13 2.20
CA LYS A 543 -22.20 2.85 2.75
C LYS A 543 -23.31 3.02 1.72
N GLY A 544 -24.51 2.53 2.06
CA GLY A 544 -25.67 2.57 1.17
C GLY A 544 -25.75 1.43 0.15
N CYS A 545 -24.72 0.57 0.05
CA CYS A 545 -24.79 -0.65 -0.75
C CYS A 545 -25.76 -1.66 -0.14
N ARG A 546 -26.34 -2.52 -0.98
CA ARG A 546 -27.03 -3.72 -0.48
C ARG A 546 -26.01 -4.77 -0.05
N VAL A 547 -26.37 -5.61 0.91
CA VAL A 547 -25.49 -6.69 1.40
C VAL A 547 -24.98 -7.58 0.26
N GLY A 548 -25.81 -7.85 -0.75
CA GLY A 548 -25.41 -8.63 -1.93
C GLY A 548 -24.36 -7.93 -2.82
N ASP A 549 -24.23 -6.62 -2.74
CA ASP A 549 -23.27 -5.82 -3.55
C ASP A 549 -21.96 -5.58 -2.81
N VAL A 550 -21.85 -5.96 -1.53
CA VAL A 550 -20.63 -5.83 -0.74
C VAL A 550 -19.47 -6.59 -1.38
N ILE A 551 -19.73 -7.82 -1.84
CA ILE A 551 -18.71 -8.68 -2.45
C ILE A 551 -18.12 -8.07 -3.71
N PRO A 552 -18.87 -7.70 -4.77
CA PRO A 552 -18.30 -7.08 -5.95
C PRO A 552 -17.66 -5.71 -5.65
N ALA A 553 -18.21 -4.93 -4.72
CA ALA A 553 -17.61 -3.65 -4.33
C ALA A 553 -16.24 -3.85 -3.67
N LEU A 554 -16.10 -4.75 -2.69
CA LEU A 554 -14.81 -5.09 -2.06
C LEU A 554 -13.86 -5.75 -3.05
N GLY A 555 -14.34 -6.69 -3.86
CA GLY A 555 -13.53 -7.34 -4.90
C GLY A 555 -12.92 -6.33 -5.87
N SER A 556 -13.63 -5.24 -6.15
CA SER A 556 -13.12 -4.17 -7.03
C SER A 556 -11.94 -3.38 -6.43
N VAL A 557 -11.72 -3.44 -5.12
CA VAL A 557 -10.57 -2.81 -4.46
C VAL A 557 -9.25 -3.54 -4.78
N ASP A 558 -9.32 -4.83 -5.09
CA ASP A 558 -8.16 -5.71 -5.31
C ASP A 558 -7.32 -5.86 -4.03
N VAL A 559 -7.97 -6.41 -3.02
CA VAL A 559 -7.37 -6.58 -1.68
C VAL A 559 -6.32 -7.68 -1.69
N VAL A 560 -5.09 -7.38 -1.30
CA VAL A 560 -4.02 -8.36 -1.06
C VAL A 560 -3.58 -8.26 0.40
N MET A 561 -4.03 -9.22 1.22
CA MET A 561 -3.84 -9.17 2.67
C MET A 561 -2.37 -9.18 3.10
N GLY A 562 -1.49 -9.86 2.35
CA GLY A 562 -0.06 -9.84 2.64
C GLY A 562 0.60 -8.47 2.48
N GLU A 563 0.08 -7.63 1.56
CA GLU A 563 0.52 -6.26 1.37
C GLU A 563 -0.08 -5.31 2.42
N ILE A 564 -1.30 -5.58 2.87
CA ILE A 564 -1.98 -4.80 3.89
C ILE A 564 -1.33 -5.03 5.26
N ASP A 565 -1.16 -6.26 5.65
CA ASP A 565 -0.70 -6.64 6.98
C ASP A 565 0.83 -6.63 7.15
N ARG A 566 1.63 -6.80 6.09
CA ARG A 566 3.12 -6.78 6.01
C ARG A 566 3.88 -7.61 7.03
#